data_133287ba70c057084bb7248d7cc57497
#
_entry.id   133287ba70c057084bb7248d7cc57497
#
_cell.length_a   1.000
_cell.length_b   1.000
_cell.length_c   1.000
_cell.angle_alpha   90.00
_cell.angle_beta   90.00
_cell.angle_gamma   90.00
#
_symmetry.space_group_name_H-M   'P 1'
#
loop_
_entity.id
_entity.type
_entity.pdbx_description
1 polymer ?
#
loop_
_entity_poly.entity_id
_entity_poly.type
_entity_poly.pdbx_seq_one_letter_code
_entity_poly.pdbx_strand_id
1 'polypeptide(L)'
;LMQMEHQMQQMNLQSIFQAKAAAHQKEIMKLRMARDTAGTEALRQQLIAETEAEAAKNPVKLTDAQREAYSTVGGTPHLDNQYTVFGEVLEGMDVVAKIEAANTDRNDRPTEDIKIISAKVVE
;
A
#
# COMPACT_ATOMS: atom_id res chain seq x y z
N LEU A 1 3.87 13.01 -5.11
CA LEU A 1 4.47 11.81 -5.71
C LEU A 1 5.62 11.26 -4.85
N MET A 2 6.53 12.11 -4.42
CA MET A 2 7.63 11.73 -3.51
C MET A 2 7.13 11.15 -2.18
N GLN A 3 6.08 11.74 -1.60
CA GLN A 3 5.44 11.23 -0.38
C GLN A 3 4.82 9.85 -0.60
N MET A 4 4.20 9.62 -1.74
CA MET A 4 3.61 8.32 -2.09
C MET A 4 4.67 7.24 -2.24
N GLU A 5 5.78 7.53 -2.91
CA GLU A 5 6.92 6.61 -3.02
C GLU A 5 7.52 6.30 -1.64
N HIS A 6 7.65 7.31 -0.80
CA HIS A 6 8.14 7.12 0.56
C HIS A 6 7.21 6.21 1.37
N GLN A 7 5.89 6.42 1.29
CA GLN A 7 4.91 5.56 1.94
C GLN A 7 4.99 4.11 1.44
N MET A 8 5.13 3.92 0.13
CA MET A 8 5.28 2.59 -0.46
C MET A 8 6.53 1.89 0.04
N GLN A 9 7.63 2.60 0.16
CA GLN A 9 8.89 2.07 0.70
C GLN A 9 8.72 1.68 2.18
N GLN A 10 8.07 2.51 2.99
CA GLN A 10 7.80 2.22 4.39
C GLN A 10 6.91 0.99 4.56
N MET A 11 5.86 0.87 3.77
CA MET A 11 4.99 -0.31 3.78
C MET A 11 5.75 -1.58 3.37
N ASN A 12 6.63 -1.47 2.39
CA ASN A 12 7.47 -2.59 1.95
C ASN A 12 8.42 -3.04 3.07
N LEU A 13 9.11 -2.10 3.72
CA LEU A 13 9.97 -2.40 4.87
C LEU A 13 9.20 -3.09 5.99
N GLN A 14 8.02 -2.59 6.32
CA GLN A 14 7.18 -3.17 7.35
C GLN A 14 6.73 -4.59 6.99
N SER A 15 6.35 -4.82 5.75
CA SER A 15 5.96 -6.15 5.25
C SER A 15 7.11 -7.15 5.32
N ILE A 16 8.30 -6.77 4.90
CA ILE A 16 9.51 -7.61 4.97
C ILE A 16 9.84 -7.93 6.43
N PHE A 17 9.83 -6.92 7.29
CA PHE A 17 10.12 -7.10 8.71
C PHE A 17 9.13 -8.06 9.38
N GLN A 18 7.84 -7.91 9.11
CA GLN A 18 6.81 -8.80 9.64
C GLN A 18 6.99 -10.25 9.18
N ALA A 19 7.34 -10.47 7.92
CA ALA A 19 7.61 -11.80 7.40
C ALA A 19 8.83 -12.43 8.08
N LYS A 20 9.89 -11.67 8.28
CA LYS A 20 11.10 -12.14 8.99
C LYS A 20 10.82 -12.41 10.47
N ALA A 21 10.07 -11.54 11.13
CA ALA A 21 9.65 -11.74 12.50
C ALA A 21 8.80 -13.00 12.67
N ALA A 22 7.88 -13.25 11.74
CA ALA A 22 7.07 -14.47 11.73
C ALA A 22 7.93 -15.74 11.58
N ALA A 23 8.96 -15.69 10.73
CA ALA A 23 9.89 -16.82 10.55
C ALA A 23 10.71 -17.11 11.81
N HIS A 24 10.96 -16.10 12.65
CA HIS A 24 11.71 -16.20 13.91
C HIS A 24 10.82 -16.24 15.16
N GLN A 25 9.52 -16.49 15.00
CA GLN A 25 8.55 -16.42 16.09
C GLN A 25 8.89 -17.35 17.27
N LYS A 26 9.35 -18.56 16.98
CA LYS A 26 9.76 -19.52 18.02
C LYS A 26 10.94 -19.00 18.83
N GLU A 27 11.92 -18.42 18.17
CA GLU A 27 13.10 -17.84 18.81
C GLU A 27 12.74 -16.61 19.66
N ILE A 28 11.88 -15.75 19.14
CA ILE A 28 11.34 -14.59 19.86
C ILE A 28 10.63 -15.04 21.14
N MET A 29 9.77 -16.05 21.06
CA MET A 29 9.07 -16.60 22.22
C MET A 29 10.04 -17.19 23.24
N LYS A 30 11.04 -17.93 22.80
CA LYS A 30 12.07 -18.51 23.66
C LYS A 30 12.83 -17.42 24.42
N LEU A 31 13.23 -16.36 23.75
CA LEU A 31 13.93 -15.23 24.37
C LEU A 31 13.04 -14.48 25.37
N ARG A 32 11.76 -14.31 25.05
CA ARG A 32 10.79 -13.69 25.95
C ARG A 32 10.57 -14.52 27.21
N MET A 33 10.41 -15.81 27.06
CA MET A 33 10.22 -16.74 28.20
C MET A 33 11.46 -16.76 29.11
N ALA A 34 12.65 -16.68 28.53
CA ALA A 34 13.91 -16.58 29.27
C ALA A 34 14.17 -15.20 29.87
N ARG A 35 13.32 -14.20 29.55
CA ARG A 35 13.51 -12.79 29.93
C ARG A 35 14.86 -12.23 29.52
N ASP A 36 15.37 -12.70 28.38
CA ASP A 36 16.64 -12.26 27.81
C ASP A 36 16.43 -11.00 26.99
N THR A 37 16.51 -9.84 27.63
CA THR A 37 16.33 -8.53 26.97
C THR A 37 17.45 -8.22 26.00
N ALA A 38 18.71 -8.58 26.33
CA ALA A 38 19.85 -8.38 25.44
C ALA A 38 19.74 -9.24 24.18
N GLY A 39 19.35 -10.51 24.30
CA GLY A 39 19.12 -11.41 23.17
C GLY A 39 17.95 -10.96 22.29
N THR A 40 16.88 -10.47 22.90
CA THR A 40 15.74 -9.93 22.17
C THR A 40 16.14 -8.70 21.36
N GLU A 41 16.88 -7.79 21.94
CA GLU A 41 17.35 -6.60 21.23
C GLU A 41 18.35 -6.95 20.11
N ALA A 42 19.26 -7.89 20.36
CA ALA A 42 20.19 -8.37 19.34
C ALA A 42 19.45 -8.97 18.14
N LEU A 43 18.43 -9.79 18.38
CA LEU A 43 17.61 -10.37 17.31
C LEU A 43 16.84 -9.28 16.56
N ARG A 44 16.28 -8.30 17.26
CA ARG A 44 15.60 -7.18 16.65
C ARG A 44 16.51 -6.39 15.71
N GLN A 45 17.73 -6.07 16.15
CA GLN A 45 18.71 -5.37 15.32
C GLN A 45 19.10 -6.20 14.09
N GLN A 46 19.27 -7.51 14.26
CA GLN A 46 19.51 -8.41 13.13
C GLN A 46 18.38 -8.38 12.12
N LEU A 47 17.14 -8.47 12.56
CA LEU A 47 15.96 -8.45 11.67
C LEU A 47 15.82 -7.12 10.94
N ILE A 48 16.13 -6.01 11.61
CA ILE A 48 16.14 -4.67 10.99
C ILE A 48 17.19 -4.62 9.90
N ALA A 49 18.42 -5.04 10.17
CA ALA A 49 19.52 -5.03 9.21
C ALA A 49 19.20 -5.92 7.99
N GLU A 50 18.66 -7.11 8.21
CA GLU A 50 18.27 -8.02 7.13
C GLU A 50 17.11 -7.44 6.30
N THR A 51 16.16 -6.75 6.92
CA THR A 51 15.06 -6.09 6.25
C THR A 51 15.55 -4.97 5.33
N GLU A 52 16.44 -4.13 5.85
CA GLU A 52 17.04 -3.04 5.06
C GLU A 52 17.86 -3.56 3.89
N ALA A 53 18.65 -4.62 4.11
CA ALA A 53 19.44 -5.25 3.06
C ALA A 53 18.55 -5.85 1.95
N GLU A 54 17.45 -6.50 2.31
CA GLU A 54 16.51 -7.08 1.34
C GLU A 54 15.77 -5.98 0.56
N ALA A 55 15.31 -4.94 1.24
CA ALA A 55 14.66 -3.80 0.61
C ALA A 55 15.60 -3.07 -0.38
N ALA A 56 16.88 -2.98 -0.05
CA ALA A 56 17.88 -2.36 -0.94
C ALA A 56 18.14 -3.19 -2.22
N LYS A 57 17.99 -4.51 -2.15
CA LYS A 57 18.12 -5.39 -3.33
C LYS A 57 16.91 -5.28 -4.27
N ASN A 58 15.73 -5.09 -3.72
CA ASN A 58 14.47 -5.04 -4.46
C ASN A 58 13.69 -3.77 -4.07
N PRO A 59 14.18 -2.57 -4.46
CA PRO A 59 13.52 -1.34 -4.09
C PRO A 59 12.15 -1.24 -4.78
N VAL A 60 11.16 -0.80 -4.02
CA VAL A 60 9.83 -0.50 -4.56
C VAL A 60 9.89 0.88 -5.20
N LYS A 61 9.78 0.93 -6.53
CA LYS A 61 9.77 2.16 -7.31
C LYS A 61 8.60 2.15 -8.27
N LEU A 62 8.05 3.32 -8.51
CA LEU A 62 7.10 3.51 -9.61
C LEU A 62 7.85 3.39 -10.94
N THR A 63 7.24 2.73 -11.91
CA THR A 63 7.73 2.77 -13.29
C THR A 63 7.57 4.17 -13.86
N ASP A 64 8.31 4.49 -14.94
CA ASP A 64 8.19 5.81 -15.58
C ASP A 64 6.75 6.07 -16.05
N ALA A 65 6.07 5.05 -16.58
CA ALA A 65 4.67 5.15 -16.99
C ALA A 65 3.74 5.41 -15.80
N GLN A 66 3.94 4.73 -14.67
CA GLN A 66 3.18 4.97 -13.45
C GLN A 66 3.44 6.37 -12.91
N ARG A 67 4.68 6.80 -12.88
CA ARG A 67 5.08 8.14 -12.42
C ARG A 67 4.42 9.22 -13.25
N GLU A 68 4.40 9.08 -14.57
CA GLU A 68 3.72 9.99 -15.47
C GLU A 68 2.21 10.00 -15.21
N ALA A 69 1.58 8.83 -15.16
CA ALA A 69 0.14 8.71 -14.91
C ALA A 69 -0.27 9.34 -13.58
N TYR A 70 0.43 9.04 -12.49
CA TYR A 70 0.10 9.57 -11.16
C TYR A 70 0.40 11.06 -11.00
N SER A 71 1.31 11.62 -11.78
CA SER A 71 1.60 13.05 -11.76
C SER A 71 0.65 13.88 -12.63
N THR A 72 0.03 13.28 -13.64
CA THR A 72 -0.87 13.98 -14.59
C THR A 72 -2.34 13.67 -14.32
N VAL A 73 -2.74 12.41 -14.37
CA VAL A 73 -4.13 11.97 -14.16
C VAL A 73 -4.46 11.83 -12.69
N GLY A 74 -3.48 11.51 -11.87
CA GLY A 74 -3.66 11.18 -10.47
C GLY A 74 -3.85 9.67 -10.27
N GLY A 75 -4.23 9.30 -9.06
CA GLY A 75 -4.47 7.90 -8.70
C GLY A 75 -3.99 7.56 -7.29
N THR A 76 -4.01 6.28 -6.98
CA THR A 76 -3.72 5.74 -5.66
C THR A 76 -2.64 4.66 -5.74
N PRO A 77 -1.35 5.03 -5.90
CA PRO A 77 -0.28 4.06 -6.11
C PRO A 77 -0.10 3.08 -4.94
N HIS A 78 -0.56 3.43 -3.75
CA HIS A 78 -0.49 2.55 -2.58
C HIS A 78 -1.38 1.30 -2.70
N LEU A 79 -2.32 1.28 -3.64
CA LEU A 79 -3.16 0.11 -3.92
C LEU A 79 -2.52 -0.85 -4.94
N ASP A 80 -1.50 -0.40 -5.65
CA ASP A 80 -0.80 -1.23 -6.63
C ASP A 80 -0.16 -2.44 -5.95
N ASN A 81 -0.32 -3.61 -6.54
CA ASN A 81 0.17 -4.89 -6.03
C ASN A 81 -0.46 -5.34 -4.68
N GLN A 82 -1.40 -4.58 -4.14
CA GLN A 82 -2.13 -4.94 -2.91
C GLN A 82 -3.54 -5.43 -3.21
N TYR A 83 -4.12 -4.98 -4.31
CA TYR A 83 -5.49 -5.30 -4.73
C TYR A 83 -5.52 -5.71 -6.20
N THR A 84 -6.54 -6.48 -6.54
CA THR A 84 -6.75 -6.93 -7.92
C THR A 84 -7.41 -5.84 -8.75
N VAL A 85 -6.81 -5.49 -9.87
CA VAL A 85 -7.44 -4.63 -10.88
C VAL A 85 -8.43 -5.48 -11.67
N PHE A 86 -9.69 -5.08 -11.71
CA PHE A 86 -10.75 -5.82 -12.40
C PHE A 86 -11.39 -5.04 -13.55
N GLY A 87 -11.03 -3.79 -13.72
CA GLY A 87 -11.60 -2.96 -14.77
C GLY A 87 -10.83 -1.68 -14.98
N GLU A 88 -11.07 -1.06 -16.10
CA GLU A 88 -10.46 0.19 -16.52
C GLU A 88 -11.54 1.10 -17.12
N VAL A 89 -11.46 2.40 -16.82
CA VAL A 89 -12.33 3.40 -17.41
C VAL A 89 -11.81 3.77 -18.80
N LEU A 90 -12.58 3.50 -19.83
CA LEU A 90 -12.22 3.81 -21.21
C LEU A 90 -12.65 5.22 -21.63
N GLU A 91 -13.81 5.66 -21.17
CA GLU A 91 -14.38 6.96 -21.48
C GLU A 91 -15.10 7.53 -20.26
N GLY A 92 -15.19 8.84 -20.14
CA GLY A 92 -15.95 9.50 -19.08
C GLY A 92 -15.16 9.79 -17.82
N MET A 93 -13.84 9.93 -17.88
CA MET A 93 -13.03 10.31 -16.73
C MET A 93 -13.41 11.66 -16.14
N ASP A 94 -13.95 12.59 -16.93
CA ASP A 94 -14.49 13.85 -16.46
C ASP A 94 -15.69 13.65 -15.53
N VAL A 95 -16.53 12.66 -15.82
CA VAL A 95 -17.67 12.26 -14.96
C VAL A 95 -17.16 11.65 -13.66
N VAL A 96 -16.15 10.79 -13.71
CA VAL A 96 -15.52 10.22 -12.53
C VAL A 96 -14.97 11.33 -11.64
N ALA A 97 -14.31 12.32 -12.21
CA ALA A 97 -13.80 13.47 -11.47
C ALA A 97 -14.91 14.27 -10.77
N LYS A 98 -16.06 14.44 -11.42
CA LYS A 98 -17.23 15.09 -10.81
C LYS A 98 -17.80 14.29 -9.64
N ILE A 99 -17.86 12.98 -9.76
CA ILE A 99 -18.32 12.10 -8.67
C ILE A 99 -17.35 12.19 -7.51
N GLU A 100 -16.07 12.14 -7.76
CA GLU A 100 -15.02 12.26 -6.74
C GLU A 100 -15.10 13.59 -5.99
N ALA A 101 -15.42 14.68 -6.68
CA ALA A 101 -15.51 16.02 -6.12
C ALA A 101 -16.82 16.28 -5.36
N ALA A 102 -17.77 15.35 -5.36
CA ALA A 102 -19.05 15.51 -4.66
C ALA A 102 -18.85 15.66 -3.15
N ASN A 103 -19.66 16.52 -2.52
CA ASN A 103 -19.65 16.69 -1.08
C ASN A 103 -20.09 15.40 -0.40
N THR A 104 -19.35 15.00 0.63
CA THR A 104 -19.59 13.77 1.38
C THR A 104 -19.78 14.05 2.87
N ASP A 105 -20.42 13.12 3.58
CA ASP A 105 -20.45 13.12 5.03
C ASP A 105 -19.15 12.51 5.61
N ARG A 106 -19.11 12.33 6.94
CA ARG A 106 -17.94 11.77 7.63
C ARG A 106 -17.63 10.32 7.26
N ASN A 107 -18.57 9.60 6.64
CA ASN A 107 -18.41 8.23 6.19
C ASN A 107 -18.12 8.15 4.68
N ASP A 108 -17.72 9.25 4.07
CA ASP A 108 -17.46 9.39 2.64
C ASP A 108 -18.67 9.08 1.76
N ARG A 109 -19.88 9.18 2.32
CA ARG A 109 -21.12 9.05 1.56
C ARG A 109 -21.50 10.41 0.97
N PRO A 110 -21.81 10.50 -0.35
CA PRO A 110 -22.30 11.74 -0.93
C PRO A 110 -23.53 12.28 -0.19
N THR A 111 -23.54 13.59 0.10
CA THR A 111 -24.67 14.25 0.78
C THR A 111 -25.89 14.33 -0.10
N GLU A 112 -25.70 14.41 -1.42
CA GLU A 112 -26.79 14.27 -2.41
C GLU A 112 -26.63 12.91 -3.11
N ASP A 113 -27.74 12.21 -3.31
CA ASP A 113 -27.73 10.89 -3.91
C ASP A 113 -27.14 10.92 -5.32
N ILE A 114 -26.18 10.06 -5.57
CA ILE A 114 -25.63 9.78 -6.91
C ILE A 114 -26.22 8.44 -7.34
N LYS A 115 -27.11 8.47 -8.31
CA LYS A 115 -27.88 7.29 -8.73
C LYS A 115 -27.37 6.74 -10.06
N ILE A 116 -27.29 5.42 -10.14
CA ILE A 116 -27.07 4.72 -11.41
C ILE A 116 -28.44 4.52 -12.06
N ILE A 117 -28.69 5.26 -13.13
CA ILE A 117 -29.97 5.20 -13.86
C ILE A 117 -30.05 3.90 -14.64
N SER A 118 -28.95 3.52 -15.28
CA SER A 118 -28.87 2.27 -16.06
C SER A 118 -27.44 1.77 -16.12
N ALA A 119 -27.30 0.47 -16.27
CA ALA A 119 -26.01 -0.17 -16.56
C ALA A 119 -26.27 -1.25 -17.61
N LYS A 120 -25.38 -1.36 -18.58
CA LYS A 120 -25.54 -2.27 -19.71
C LYS A 120 -24.19 -2.91 -20.05
N VAL A 121 -24.21 -4.21 -20.24
CA VAL A 121 -23.04 -4.93 -20.76
C VAL A 121 -23.00 -4.75 -22.27
N VAL A 122 -21.86 -4.31 -22.76
CA VAL A 122 -21.62 -4.11 -24.21
C VAL A 122 -20.71 -5.24 -24.68
N GLU A 123 -21.19 -5.99 -25.65
CA GLU A 123 -20.43 -7.07 -26.28
C GLU A 123 -19.62 -6.60 -27.49
#